data_49edc59e9ab97a784aab219c27655660
#
_entry.id   49edc59e9ab97a784aab219c27655660
#
_cell.length_a   1.000
_cell.length_b   1.000
_cell.length_c   1.000
_cell.angle_alpha   90.00
_cell.angle_beta   90.00
_cell.angle_gamma   90.00
#
_symmetry.space_group_name_H-M   'P 1'
#
loop_
_entity.id
_entity.type
_entity.pdbx_description
1 polymer ?
#
loop_
_entity_poly.entity_id
_entity_poly.type
_entity_poly.pdbx_seq_one_letter_code
_entity_poly.pdbx_strand_id
1 'polypeptide(L)'
;MSEPNSPSIAPADFIAGLAKGLAVLESFDTERQRLNATMAANRAGITRAAARRHLLTLAYLGYLETDGSYYWLAPKVLRLSGSYLASAQLPRIVQPVLHRLAAQTGLSYSCVVREGSEVVIVARSAVHEKGERLMAHGLHLGTRLPAHATSTGRVLLASLSPAELEDWLATYDLPKLTAHTVSDTANLKTLL
;
A
#
# COMPACT_ATOMS: atom_id res chain seq x y z
N MET A 1 -0.39 9.68 12.59
CA MET A 1 -1.41 10.62 12.10
C MET A 1 -2.55 9.76 11.57
N SER A 2 -3.79 10.01 12.01
CA SER A 2 -4.96 9.27 11.51
C SER A 2 -5.32 9.81 10.12
N GLU A 3 -5.72 8.93 9.20
CA GLU A 3 -6.22 9.35 7.89
C GLU A 3 -7.48 10.24 8.04
N PRO A 4 -7.70 11.23 7.17
CA PRO A 4 -8.84 12.16 7.29
C PRO A 4 -10.22 11.49 7.25
N ASN A 5 -10.29 10.25 6.83
CA ASN A 5 -11.53 9.47 6.77
C ASN A 5 -11.55 8.29 7.76
N SER A 6 -10.63 8.25 8.74
CA SER A 6 -10.65 7.24 9.79
C SER A 6 -11.79 7.54 10.77
N PRO A 7 -12.56 6.53 11.20
CA PRO A 7 -13.58 6.73 12.22
C PRO A 7 -12.92 7.27 13.50
N SER A 8 -13.53 8.29 14.11
CA SER A 8 -13.05 8.80 15.39
C SER A 8 -13.15 7.70 16.45
N ILE A 9 -12.06 7.43 17.15
CA ILE A 9 -12.01 6.45 18.24
C ILE A 9 -11.74 7.19 19.56
N ALA A 10 -12.47 6.84 20.63
CA ALA A 10 -12.18 7.40 21.93
C ALA A 10 -10.78 6.94 22.42
N PRO A 11 -10.01 7.82 23.10
CA PRO A 11 -8.66 7.45 23.55
C PRO A 11 -8.62 6.19 24.43
N ALA A 12 -9.67 5.91 25.19
CA ALA A 12 -9.79 4.71 26.02
C ALA A 12 -9.94 3.42 25.21
N ASP A 13 -10.49 3.49 23.98
CA ASP A 13 -10.71 2.34 23.12
C ASP A 13 -9.53 2.09 22.18
N PHE A 14 -8.59 3.04 22.10
CA PHE A 14 -7.41 2.92 21.22
C PHE A 14 -6.34 2.02 21.84
N ILE A 15 -6.15 0.85 21.25
CA ILE A 15 -5.13 -0.12 21.68
C ILE A 15 -3.77 0.21 21.03
N ALA A 16 -2.99 1.07 21.66
CA ALA A 16 -1.68 1.49 21.17
C ALA A 16 -0.71 0.32 20.91
N GLY A 17 -0.85 -0.79 21.62
CA GLY A 17 -0.07 -2.01 21.37
C GLY A 17 -0.38 -2.63 20.03
N LEU A 18 -1.66 -2.69 19.65
CA LEU A 18 -2.08 -3.21 18.34
C LEU A 18 -1.57 -2.31 17.22
N ALA A 19 -1.74 -1.00 17.32
CA ALA A 19 -1.26 -0.04 16.33
C ALA A 19 0.26 -0.17 16.10
N LYS A 20 1.05 -0.28 17.17
CA LYS A 20 2.51 -0.49 17.07
C LYS A 20 2.86 -1.85 16.45
N GLY A 21 2.09 -2.89 16.75
CA GLY A 21 2.29 -4.22 16.16
C GLY A 21 2.05 -4.22 14.65
N LEU A 22 0.99 -3.57 14.19
CA LEU A 22 0.70 -3.37 12.76
C LEU A 22 1.78 -2.54 12.08
N ALA A 23 2.20 -1.41 12.66
CA ALA A 23 3.28 -0.58 12.12
C ALA A 23 4.61 -1.35 11.97
N VAL A 24 4.91 -2.30 12.88
CA VAL A 24 6.06 -3.19 12.73
C VAL A 24 5.85 -4.18 11.57
N LEU A 25 4.65 -4.73 11.40
CA LEU A 25 4.35 -5.64 10.29
C LEU A 25 4.42 -4.92 8.93
N GLU A 26 3.94 -3.70 8.86
CA GLU A 26 3.97 -2.83 7.67
C GLU A 26 5.36 -2.26 7.35
N SER A 27 6.31 -2.38 8.27
CA SER A 27 7.68 -1.91 8.05
C SER A 27 8.51 -2.79 7.10
N PHE A 28 8.01 -3.98 6.73
CA PHE A 28 8.62 -4.84 5.72
C PHE A 28 8.16 -4.45 4.32
N ASP A 29 9.09 -4.33 3.37
CA ASP A 29 8.81 -4.02 1.96
C ASP A 29 9.75 -4.77 1.01
N THR A 30 9.63 -4.51 -0.28
CA THR A 30 10.43 -5.15 -1.33
C THR A 30 11.91 -4.78 -1.26
N GLU A 31 12.27 -3.61 -0.74
CA GLU A 31 13.66 -3.15 -0.61
C GLU A 31 14.30 -3.74 0.65
N ARG A 32 13.50 -3.95 1.70
CA ARG A 32 13.97 -4.39 3.02
C ARG A 32 13.13 -5.56 3.52
N GLN A 33 13.41 -6.70 2.94
CA GLN A 33 12.73 -7.95 3.24
C GLN A 33 13.11 -8.53 4.61
N ARG A 34 14.29 -8.17 5.15
CA ARG A 34 14.80 -8.66 6.44
C ARG A 34 15.15 -7.50 7.36
N LEU A 35 14.53 -7.44 8.52
CA LEU A 35 14.72 -6.39 9.52
C LEU A 35 15.18 -6.97 10.84
N ASN A 36 16.11 -6.29 11.51
CA ASN A 36 16.37 -6.47 12.93
C ASN A 36 15.56 -5.48 13.77
N ALA A 37 15.63 -5.61 15.11
CA ALA A 37 14.83 -4.78 16.01
C ALA A 37 15.13 -3.27 15.88
N THR A 38 16.36 -2.87 15.54
CA THR A 38 16.72 -1.47 15.34
C THR A 38 16.11 -0.92 14.06
N MET A 39 16.20 -1.67 12.97
CA MET A 39 15.64 -1.27 11.68
C MET A 39 14.11 -1.17 11.76
N ALA A 40 13.45 -2.15 12.35
CA ALA A 40 12.00 -2.13 12.55
C ALA A 40 11.54 -0.97 13.44
N ALA A 41 12.31 -0.66 14.51
CA ALA A 41 12.03 0.46 15.39
C ALA A 41 12.05 1.80 14.66
N ASN A 42 13.09 2.03 13.85
CA ASN A 42 13.24 3.27 13.08
C ASN A 42 12.11 3.44 12.05
N ARG A 43 11.71 2.35 11.38
CA ARG A 43 10.65 2.39 10.36
C ARG A 43 9.25 2.54 10.97
N ALA A 44 9.00 1.87 12.10
CA ALA A 44 7.71 1.94 12.79
C ALA A 44 7.58 3.17 13.73
N GLY A 45 8.61 4.00 13.86
CA GLY A 45 8.59 5.18 14.72
C GLY A 45 8.45 4.84 16.22
N ILE A 46 9.00 3.71 16.68
CA ILE A 46 8.89 3.24 18.06
C ILE A 46 10.27 2.92 18.66
N THR A 47 10.33 2.69 19.97
CA THR A 47 11.59 2.31 20.60
C THR A 47 12.05 0.91 20.18
N ARG A 48 13.38 0.67 20.16
CA ARG A 48 13.97 -0.65 19.86
C ARG A 48 13.43 -1.75 20.77
N ALA A 49 13.22 -1.46 22.05
CA ALA A 49 12.67 -2.42 23.01
C ALA A 49 11.23 -2.80 22.67
N ALA A 50 10.39 -1.83 22.28
CA ALA A 50 9.02 -2.08 21.82
C ALA A 50 9.02 -2.88 20.50
N ALA A 51 9.81 -2.48 19.49
CA ALA A 51 9.93 -3.20 18.22
C ALA A 51 10.34 -4.66 18.44
N ARG A 52 11.35 -4.92 19.29
CA ARG A 52 11.76 -6.29 19.60
C ARG A 52 10.61 -7.13 20.17
N ARG A 53 9.81 -6.57 21.08
CA ARG A 53 8.67 -7.29 21.67
C ARG A 53 7.61 -7.61 20.61
N HIS A 54 7.30 -6.68 19.71
CA HIS A 54 6.36 -6.92 18.62
C HIS A 54 6.89 -7.94 17.61
N LEU A 55 8.17 -7.87 17.23
CA LEU A 55 8.80 -8.86 16.34
C LEU A 55 8.74 -10.29 16.93
N LEU A 56 9.06 -10.45 18.20
CA LEU A 56 8.96 -11.75 18.89
C LEU A 56 7.52 -12.25 18.93
N THR A 57 6.55 -11.37 19.24
CA THR A 57 5.13 -11.73 19.26
C THR A 57 4.63 -12.13 17.88
N LEU A 58 4.98 -11.37 16.83
CA LEU A 58 4.59 -11.68 15.46
C LEU A 58 5.23 -12.99 14.96
N ALA A 59 6.47 -13.26 15.37
CA ALA A 59 7.13 -14.55 15.07
C ALA A 59 6.45 -15.71 15.82
N TYR A 60 6.14 -15.54 17.10
CA TYR A 60 5.38 -16.54 17.87
C TYR A 60 4.01 -16.83 17.27
N LEU A 61 3.34 -15.80 16.77
CA LEU A 61 2.06 -15.94 16.08
C LEU A 61 2.18 -16.47 14.65
N GLY A 62 3.41 -16.65 14.12
CA GLY A 62 3.70 -17.18 12.80
C GLY A 62 3.48 -16.20 11.64
N TYR A 63 3.38 -14.90 11.89
CA TYR A 63 3.36 -13.86 10.86
C TYR A 63 4.76 -13.50 10.37
N LEU A 64 5.78 -13.73 11.20
CA LEU A 64 7.18 -13.56 10.86
C LEU A 64 7.93 -14.89 11.05
N GLU A 65 8.97 -15.06 10.27
CA GLU A 65 10.04 -16.03 10.48
C GLU A 65 11.30 -15.32 10.99
N THR A 66 12.23 -16.04 11.62
CA THR A 66 13.45 -15.46 12.19
C THR A 66 14.59 -16.46 12.22
N ASP A 67 15.82 -15.95 12.09
CA ASP A 67 17.06 -16.67 12.37
C ASP A 67 17.65 -16.31 13.76
N GLY A 68 16.87 -15.61 14.60
CA GLY A 68 17.29 -15.12 15.90
C GLY A 68 17.80 -13.67 15.90
N SER A 69 18.33 -13.19 14.79
CA SER A 69 18.84 -11.81 14.61
C SER A 69 17.98 -10.96 13.71
N TYR A 70 17.49 -11.54 12.63
CA TYR A 70 16.65 -10.92 11.63
C TYR A 70 15.29 -11.59 11.55
N TYR A 71 14.31 -10.84 11.08
CA TYR A 71 12.93 -11.25 10.89
C TYR A 71 12.51 -10.96 9.45
N TRP A 72 11.59 -11.77 8.88
CA TRP A 72 10.99 -11.57 7.56
C TRP A 72 9.54 -12.07 7.56
N LEU A 73 8.76 -11.63 6.59
CA LEU A 73 7.35 -12.01 6.49
C LEU A 73 7.19 -13.50 6.21
N ALA A 74 6.37 -14.18 7.02
CA ALA A 74 5.96 -15.56 6.79
C ALA A 74 4.75 -15.62 5.84
N PRO A 75 4.52 -16.73 5.12
CA PRO A 75 3.37 -16.88 4.22
C PRO A 75 2.00 -16.66 4.88
N LYS A 76 1.91 -16.72 6.19
CA LYS A 76 0.68 -16.47 6.96
C LYS A 76 0.11 -15.07 6.72
N VAL A 77 0.91 -14.05 6.36
CA VAL A 77 0.41 -12.70 6.05
C VAL A 77 -0.53 -12.71 4.84
N LEU A 78 -0.37 -13.66 3.91
CA LEU A 78 -1.24 -13.80 2.74
C LEU A 78 -2.69 -14.14 3.09
N ARG A 79 -2.96 -14.65 4.30
CA ARG A 79 -4.33 -14.91 4.76
C ARG A 79 -5.16 -13.62 4.83
N LEU A 80 -4.55 -12.49 5.21
CA LEU A 80 -5.23 -11.20 5.27
C LEU A 80 -5.55 -10.69 3.87
N SER A 81 -4.58 -10.68 2.97
CA SER A 81 -4.80 -10.27 1.58
C SER A 81 -5.74 -11.22 0.83
N GLY A 82 -5.62 -12.53 1.05
CA GLY A 82 -6.52 -13.53 0.49
C GLY A 82 -7.97 -13.34 0.93
N SER A 83 -8.20 -13.07 2.22
CA SER A 83 -9.53 -12.77 2.74
C SER A 83 -10.12 -11.50 2.12
N TYR A 84 -9.32 -10.45 1.99
CA TYR A 84 -9.74 -9.21 1.33
C TYR A 84 -10.12 -9.47 -0.14
N LEU A 85 -9.25 -10.10 -0.92
CA LEU A 85 -9.49 -10.34 -2.35
C LEU A 85 -10.70 -11.26 -2.59
N ALA A 86 -10.95 -12.20 -1.69
CA ALA A 86 -12.11 -13.10 -1.77
C ALA A 86 -13.45 -12.42 -1.38
N SER A 87 -13.43 -11.47 -0.46
CA SER A 87 -14.62 -10.83 0.10
C SER A 87 -14.94 -9.47 -0.51
N ALA A 88 -13.95 -8.73 -0.99
CA ALA A 88 -14.15 -7.40 -1.56
C ALA A 88 -14.94 -7.48 -2.88
N GLN A 89 -16.01 -6.68 -2.99
CA GLN A 89 -16.89 -6.70 -4.16
C GLN A 89 -16.18 -6.16 -5.41
N LEU A 90 -15.43 -5.06 -5.29
CA LEU A 90 -14.80 -4.40 -6.43
C LEU A 90 -13.81 -5.32 -7.17
N PRO A 91 -12.79 -5.95 -6.56
CA PRO A 91 -11.90 -6.87 -7.25
C PRO A 91 -12.66 -8.00 -7.93
N ARG A 92 -13.65 -8.58 -7.27
CA ARG A 92 -14.44 -9.70 -7.79
C ARG A 92 -15.24 -9.34 -9.04
N ILE A 93 -15.83 -8.14 -9.09
CA ILE A 93 -16.62 -7.67 -10.24
C ILE A 93 -15.70 -7.27 -11.40
N VAL A 94 -14.59 -6.59 -11.10
CA VAL A 94 -13.71 -5.99 -12.11
C VAL A 94 -12.77 -7.02 -12.75
N GLN A 95 -12.31 -8.03 -12.01
CA GLN A 95 -11.32 -9.00 -12.49
C GLN A 95 -11.72 -9.69 -13.82
N PRO A 96 -12.96 -10.21 -14.01
CA PRO A 96 -13.37 -10.80 -15.27
C PRO A 96 -13.39 -9.80 -16.44
N VAL A 97 -13.73 -8.53 -16.15
CA VAL A 97 -13.74 -7.45 -17.14
C VAL A 97 -12.31 -7.15 -17.61
N LEU A 98 -11.36 -7.03 -16.67
CA LEU A 98 -9.96 -6.80 -17.00
C LEU A 98 -9.39 -7.94 -17.85
N HIS A 99 -9.70 -9.19 -17.54
CA HIS A 99 -9.25 -10.35 -18.31
C HIS A 99 -9.80 -10.32 -19.74
N ARG A 100 -11.10 -10.00 -19.90
CA ARG A 100 -11.72 -9.89 -21.23
C ARG A 100 -11.08 -8.76 -22.04
N LEU A 101 -10.89 -7.58 -21.47
CA LEU A 101 -10.23 -6.46 -22.14
C LEU A 101 -8.79 -6.82 -22.54
N ALA A 102 -8.05 -7.46 -21.66
CA ALA A 102 -6.68 -7.90 -21.94
C ALA A 102 -6.64 -8.90 -23.11
N ALA A 103 -7.56 -9.86 -23.13
CA ALA A 103 -7.67 -10.83 -24.23
C ALA A 103 -8.04 -10.18 -25.58
N GLN A 104 -8.85 -9.12 -25.57
CA GLN A 104 -9.28 -8.41 -26.77
C GLN A 104 -8.24 -7.46 -27.34
N THR A 105 -7.46 -6.82 -26.48
CA THR A 105 -6.58 -5.71 -26.86
C THR A 105 -5.10 -6.04 -26.86
N GLY A 106 -4.70 -7.14 -26.23
CA GLY A 106 -3.28 -7.44 -26.00
C GLY A 106 -2.61 -6.53 -24.95
N LEU A 107 -3.38 -5.74 -24.18
CA LEU A 107 -2.86 -4.81 -23.21
C LEU A 107 -3.09 -5.30 -21.77
N SER A 108 -2.22 -4.85 -20.83
CA SER A 108 -2.39 -5.10 -19.40
C SER A 108 -3.25 -4.01 -18.77
N TYR A 109 -4.16 -4.42 -17.88
CA TYR A 109 -5.08 -3.53 -17.17
C TYR A 109 -4.95 -3.72 -15.66
N SER A 110 -5.14 -2.64 -14.90
CA SER A 110 -5.16 -2.67 -13.44
C SER A 110 -6.34 -1.84 -12.93
N CYS A 111 -6.95 -2.29 -11.83
CA CYS A 111 -7.88 -1.51 -11.05
C CYS A 111 -7.19 -1.11 -9.75
N VAL A 112 -7.32 0.15 -9.39
CA VAL A 112 -6.74 0.70 -8.17
C VAL A 112 -7.81 1.35 -7.30
N VAL A 113 -7.56 1.39 -6.01
CA VAL A 113 -8.32 2.18 -5.03
C VAL A 113 -7.37 3.16 -4.36
N ARG A 114 -7.88 4.32 -3.94
CA ARG A 114 -7.09 5.29 -3.17
C ARG A 114 -7.11 4.89 -1.69
N GLU A 115 -5.94 4.95 -1.08
CA GLU A 115 -5.73 4.77 0.35
C GLU A 115 -4.70 5.80 0.82
N GLY A 116 -5.16 6.80 1.56
CA GLY A 116 -4.31 7.89 2.02
C GLY A 116 -3.68 8.68 0.86
N SER A 117 -2.35 8.77 0.86
CA SER A 117 -1.55 9.43 -0.17
C SER A 117 -1.26 8.55 -1.40
N GLU A 118 -1.70 7.29 -1.39
CA GLU A 118 -1.34 6.30 -2.39
C GLU A 118 -2.57 5.71 -3.09
N VAL A 119 -2.30 5.00 -4.18
CA VAL A 119 -3.24 4.08 -4.80
C VAL A 119 -2.73 2.66 -4.64
N VAL A 120 -3.64 1.73 -4.41
CA VAL A 120 -3.36 0.29 -4.23
C VAL A 120 -3.96 -0.50 -5.37
N ILE A 121 -3.17 -1.37 -6.00
CA ILE A 121 -3.66 -2.26 -7.06
C ILE A 121 -4.47 -3.39 -6.42
N VAL A 122 -5.77 -3.42 -6.69
CA VAL A 122 -6.71 -4.41 -6.12
C VAL A 122 -7.17 -5.46 -7.12
N ALA A 123 -7.05 -5.20 -8.42
CA ALA A 123 -7.28 -6.19 -9.47
C ALA A 123 -6.35 -5.92 -10.66
N ARG A 124 -5.91 -6.97 -11.35
CA ARG A 124 -4.99 -6.84 -12.49
C ARG A 124 -5.15 -7.99 -13.46
N SER A 125 -5.08 -7.67 -14.75
CA SER A 125 -4.81 -8.64 -15.82
C SER A 125 -3.49 -8.30 -16.49
N ALA A 126 -2.75 -9.32 -16.89
CA ALA A 126 -1.56 -9.19 -17.73
C ALA A 126 -1.73 -10.10 -18.93
N VAL A 127 -1.32 -9.64 -20.11
CA VAL A 127 -1.16 -10.49 -21.28
C VAL A 127 0.22 -11.12 -21.21
N HIS A 128 0.27 -12.44 -21.35
CA HIS A 128 1.53 -13.15 -21.51
C HIS A 128 1.87 -13.13 -23.01
N GLU A 129 2.59 -12.12 -23.46
CA GLU A 129 3.21 -12.21 -24.79
C GLU A 129 4.35 -13.22 -24.72
N LYS A 130 4.33 -14.17 -25.68
CA LYS A 130 5.41 -15.13 -25.88
C LYS A 130 6.67 -14.36 -26.24
N GLY A 131 7.60 -14.20 -25.31
CA GLY A 131 8.96 -13.76 -25.57
C GLY A 131 9.47 -12.51 -24.84
N GLU A 132 8.64 -11.61 -24.35
CA GLU A 132 9.10 -10.48 -23.58
C GLU A 132 8.74 -10.62 -22.11
N ARG A 133 9.77 -10.65 -21.27
CA ARG A 133 9.67 -10.47 -19.82
C ARG A 133 9.31 -9.01 -19.51
N LEU A 134 8.21 -8.51 -20.01
CA LEU A 134 7.57 -7.32 -19.52
C LEU A 134 6.76 -7.69 -18.26
N MET A 135 7.46 -8.22 -17.29
CA MET A 135 7.20 -7.89 -15.92
C MET A 135 7.35 -6.38 -15.87
N ALA A 136 6.27 -5.65 -16.14
CA ALA A 136 6.26 -4.23 -15.82
C ALA A 136 6.60 -4.12 -14.35
N HIS A 137 7.88 -4.07 -14.09
CA HIS A 137 8.63 -3.74 -12.91
C HIS A 137 7.79 -3.76 -11.62
N GLY A 138 7.61 -4.96 -11.04
CA GLY A 138 7.10 -5.09 -9.68
C GLY A 138 5.63 -4.75 -9.44
N LEU A 139 4.83 -4.47 -10.47
CA LEU A 139 3.40 -4.21 -10.27
C LEU A 139 2.64 -5.51 -10.05
N HIS A 140 2.16 -5.73 -8.85
CA HIS A 140 1.35 -6.89 -8.43
C HIS A 140 0.16 -6.44 -7.59
N LEU A 141 -0.74 -7.35 -7.24
CA LEU A 141 -1.81 -7.04 -6.30
C LEU A 141 -1.21 -6.58 -4.96
N GLY A 142 -1.78 -5.51 -4.40
CA GLY A 142 -1.27 -4.87 -3.20
C GLY A 142 -0.14 -3.86 -3.45
N THR A 143 0.39 -3.71 -4.68
CA THR A 143 1.37 -2.67 -4.96
C THR A 143 0.78 -1.30 -4.69
N ARG A 144 1.53 -0.49 -3.95
CA ARG A 144 1.20 0.88 -3.55
C ARG A 144 2.00 1.85 -4.40
N LEU A 145 1.34 2.88 -4.91
CA LEU A 145 1.96 3.91 -5.75
C LEU A 145 1.47 5.29 -5.32
N PRO A 146 2.32 6.31 -5.29
CA PRO A 146 1.92 7.66 -4.91
C PRO A 146 0.82 8.22 -5.81
N ALA A 147 -0.28 8.69 -5.22
CA ALA A 147 -1.44 9.17 -5.96
C ALA A 147 -1.11 10.41 -6.82
N HIS A 148 -0.33 11.35 -6.29
CA HIS A 148 0.04 12.58 -7.01
C HIS A 148 0.95 12.30 -8.24
N ALA A 149 1.70 11.20 -8.24
CA ALA A 149 2.73 10.91 -9.23
C ALA A 149 2.30 9.90 -10.31
N THR A 150 1.10 9.32 -10.18
CA THR A 150 0.58 8.32 -11.12
C THR A 150 -0.66 8.82 -11.86
N SER A 151 -0.88 8.38 -13.10
CA SER A 151 -2.08 8.72 -13.88
C SER A 151 -3.36 8.26 -13.19
N THR A 152 -3.37 7.02 -12.69
CA THR A 152 -4.52 6.46 -11.95
C THR A 152 -4.80 7.20 -10.66
N GLY A 153 -3.75 7.61 -9.92
CA GLY A 153 -3.89 8.39 -8.71
C GLY A 153 -4.46 9.78 -8.99
N ARG A 154 -3.96 10.45 -10.02
CA ARG A 154 -4.48 11.77 -10.43
C ARG A 154 -5.96 11.72 -10.84
N VAL A 155 -6.38 10.70 -11.58
CA VAL A 155 -7.82 10.52 -11.91
C VAL A 155 -8.66 10.37 -10.64
N LEU A 156 -8.19 9.62 -9.65
CA LEU A 156 -8.91 9.46 -8.38
C LEU A 156 -8.88 10.75 -7.53
N LEU A 157 -7.80 11.52 -7.56
CA LEU A 157 -7.76 12.84 -6.91
C LEU A 157 -8.68 13.84 -7.61
N ALA A 158 -8.72 13.86 -8.94
CA ALA A 158 -9.63 14.70 -9.72
C ALA A 158 -11.12 14.37 -9.49
N SER A 159 -11.44 13.18 -9.01
CA SER A 159 -12.81 12.77 -8.67
C SER A 159 -13.27 13.23 -7.28
N LEU A 160 -12.37 13.78 -6.46
CA LEU A 160 -12.72 14.34 -5.15
C LEU A 160 -13.49 15.65 -5.31
N SER A 161 -14.34 15.94 -4.32
CA SER A 161 -14.90 17.29 -4.22
C SER A 161 -13.77 18.31 -3.94
N PRO A 162 -13.97 19.60 -4.28
CA PRO A 162 -12.95 20.62 -4.00
C PRO A 162 -12.50 20.66 -2.53
N ALA A 163 -13.42 20.48 -1.58
CA ALA A 163 -13.09 20.46 -0.16
C ALA A 163 -12.24 19.24 0.22
N GLU A 164 -12.60 18.04 -0.26
CA GLU A 164 -11.81 16.82 -0.01
C GLU A 164 -10.42 16.89 -0.63
N LEU A 165 -10.30 17.51 -1.80
CA LEU A 165 -8.99 17.70 -2.45
C LEU A 165 -8.11 18.68 -1.65
N GLU A 166 -8.67 19.79 -1.15
CA GLU A 166 -7.93 20.71 -0.28
C GLU A 166 -7.46 20.02 1.01
N ASP A 167 -8.33 19.28 1.67
CA ASP A 167 -7.98 18.51 2.87
C ASP A 167 -6.89 17.48 2.57
N TRP A 168 -6.95 16.80 1.44
CA TRP A 168 -5.94 15.85 1.01
C TRP A 168 -4.59 16.53 0.78
N LEU A 169 -4.56 17.66 0.08
CA LEU A 169 -3.36 18.45 -0.20
C LEU A 169 -2.74 19.06 1.06
N ALA A 170 -3.56 19.37 2.07
CA ALA A 170 -3.08 19.86 3.36
C ALA A 170 -2.51 18.75 4.24
N THR A 171 -2.96 17.50 4.03
CA THR A 171 -2.60 16.35 4.86
C THR A 171 -1.35 15.63 4.37
N TYR A 172 -1.14 15.56 3.05
CA TYR A 172 -0.11 14.71 2.47
C TYR A 172 0.98 15.50 1.73
N ASP A 173 2.21 15.11 1.96
CA ASP A 173 3.36 15.61 1.22
C ASP A 173 3.37 15.09 -0.23
N LEU A 174 3.94 15.88 -1.14
CA LEU A 174 4.11 15.54 -2.54
C LEU A 174 5.61 15.31 -2.84
N PRO A 175 6.19 14.17 -2.45
CA PRO A 175 7.61 13.93 -2.63
C PRO A 175 7.99 13.88 -4.11
N LYS A 176 9.13 14.49 -4.43
CA LYS A 176 9.70 14.44 -5.78
C LYS A 176 10.40 13.12 -6.02
N LEU A 177 9.79 12.24 -6.79
CA LEU A 177 10.28 10.88 -7.05
C LEU A 177 11.17 10.82 -8.30
N THR A 178 10.88 11.66 -9.29
CA THR A 178 11.64 11.79 -10.54
C THR A 178 11.80 13.26 -10.90
N ALA A 179 12.61 13.56 -11.92
CA ALA A 179 12.74 14.93 -12.44
C ALA A 179 11.39 15.52 -12.94
N HIS A 180 10.46 14.67 -13.35
CA HIS A 180 9.16 15.05 -13.91
C HIS A 180 8.00 14.97 -12.91
N THR A 181 8.24 14.52 -11.68
CA THR A 181 7.20 14.45 -10.65
C THR A 181 6.79 15.87 -10.24
N VAL A 182 5.47 16.14 -10.33
CA VAL A 182 4.89 17.37 -9.78
C VAL A 182 4.89 17.26 -8.26
N SER A 183 5.58 18.20 -7.61
CA SER A 183 5.81 18.21 -6.15
C SER A 183 5.29 19.48 -5.48
N ASP A 184 4.52 20.28 -6.18
CA ASP A 184 3.83 21.43 -5.60
C ASP A 184 2.31 21.37 -5.83
N THR A 185 1.57 21.89 -4.88
CA THR A 185 0.11 21.81 -4.83
C THR A 185 -0.58 22.60 -5.93
N ALA A 186 -0.02 23.76 -6.34
CA ALA A 186 -0.60 24.64 -7.34
C ALA A 186 -0.55 23.96 -8.72
N ASN A 187 0.61 23.42 -9.09
CA ASN A 187 0.78 22.70 -10.34
C ASN A 187 -0.03 21.39 -10.33
N LEU A 188 -0.12 20.69 -9.21
CA LEU A 188 -0.95 19.49 -9.15
C LEU A 188 -2.43 19.83 -9.37
N LYS A 189 -2.97 20.86 -8.73
CA LYS A 189 -4.36 21.34 -8.95
C LYS A 189 -4.64 21.71 -10.41
N THR A 190 -3.67 22.27 -11.10
CA THR A 190 -3.83 22.64 -12.52
C THR A 190 -3.89 21.39 -13.43
N LEU A 191 -3.32 20.28 -12.98
CA LEU A 191 -3.29 19.03 -13.74
C LEU A 191 -4.47 18.09 -13.44
N LEU A 192 -5.20 18.35 -12.36
CA LEU A 192 -6.39 17.60 -11.95
C LEU A 192 -7.66 18.18 -12.56
#